data_bcebb30ccc55ed90a19890683e529680
#
_entry.id   bcebb30ccc55ed90a19890683e529680
#
_cell.length_a   1.000
_cell.length_b   1.000
_cell.length_c   1.000
_cell.angle_alpha   90.00
_cell.angle_beta   90.00
_cell.angle_gamma   90.00
#
_symmetry.space_group_name_H-M   'P 1'
#
loop_
_entity.id
_entity.type
_entity.pdbx_description
1 polymer ?
#
loop_
_entity_poly.entity_id
_entity_poly.type
_entity_poly.pdbx_seq_one_letter_code
_entity_poly.pdbx_strand_id
1 'polypeptide(L)'
;MKLSKDFKEIKGDASFRKFYRNTKKNSIIVFANKEKIKNLLIYDSINKILIKNNIIAPQLLSQNYKKNYIEIQDLGKKTIYQIFSKYKKNQYPIFKKAINVLNKIQLVKDKKIKNFRNEFFLIKDYKNKILLDETKLFNHWYVPKKLDKKKVNIFNTKFDKEIKLLLSKLHFKNDTFVHRDFHVSNLIINSKNQIGLIDNQDALIGNKAYDLASLIDDVRYKTSNSLKEKVYNYYLMTNKKINADKFKNDYDILSVLRNLKIIGIFMRLAERDKKRKYLKLIPYAWKMIDNRISKNKDLVNLKLLLETNFPKFITK
;
A
#
# COMPACT_ATOMS: atom_id res chain seq x y z
N MET A 1 23.96 10.74 14.39
CA MET A 1 24.58 9.40 14.31
C MET A 1 25.72 9.48 13.30
N LYS A 2 27.00 9.36 13.74
CA LYS A 2 28.11 9.21 12.79
C LYS A 2 28.14 7.73 12.37
N LEU A 3 27.77 7.44 11.13
CA LEU A 3 27.90 6.12 10.53
C LEU A 3 29.30 5.99 9.92
N SER A 4 29.89 4.79 9.99
CA SER A 4 31.17 4.51 9.32
C SER A 4 31.00 4.62 7.79
N LYS A 5 32.14 4.71 7.07
CA LYS A 5 32.16 4.73 5.59
C LYS A 5 31.53 3.49 4.95
N ASP A 6 31.29 2.45 5.73
CA ASP A 6 30.68 1.20 5.28
C ASP A 6 29.16 1.29 5.07
N PHE A 7 28.52 2.39 5.48
CA PHE A 7 27.08 2.58 5.32
C PHE A 7 26.76 3.53 4.20
N LYS A 8 25.92 3.07 3.27
CA LYS A 8 25.35 3.86 2.17
C LYS A 8 23.88 4.15 2.42
N GLU A 9 23.49 5.42 2.33
CA GLU A 9 22.09 5.81 2.46
C GLU A 9 21.26 5.22 1.31
N ILE A 10 20.14 4.59 1.66
CA ILE A 10 19.10 4.19 0.73
C ILE A 10 18.11 5.33 0.67
N LYS A 11 18.01 6.00 -0.47
CA LYS A 11 17.03 7.07 -0.67
C LYS A 11 15.61 6.52 -0.53
N GLY A 12 14.96 6.84 0.58
CA GLY A 12 13.54 6.54 0.79
C GLY A 12 12.65 7.43 -0.05
N ASP A 13 11.49 6.94 -0.45
CA ASP A 13 10.60 7.71 -1.33
C ASP A 13 9.76 8.73 -0.55
N ALA A 14 8.99 8.31 0.44
CA ALA A 14 8.09 9.18 1.23
C ALA A 14 8.19 8.96 2.76
N SER A 15 9.12 8.12 3.21
CA SER A 15 9.29 7.79 4.62
C SER A 15 9.97 8.92 5.40
N PHE A 16 9.58 9.09 6.67
CA PHE A 16 10.32 9.89 7.65
C PHE A 16 11.53 9.13 8.22
N ARG A 17 11.58 7.79 8.02
CA ARG A 17 12.71 6.94 8.41
C ARG A 17 13.83 7.09 7.39
N LYS A 18 15.06 6.99 7.90
CA LYS A 18 16.27 6.90 7.08
C LYS A 18 16.79 5.49 7.11
N PHE A 19 17.23 5.02 5.98
CA PHE A 19 17.73 3.66 5.79
C PHE A 19 19.18 3.72 5.32
N TYR A 20 20.05 2.92 5.95
CA TYR A 20 21.47 2.86 5.60
C TYR A 20 21.89 1.40 5.43
N ARG A 21 22.27 1.03 4.22
CA ARG A 21 22.77 -0.31 3.91
C ARG A 21 24.21 -0.45 4.33
N ASN A 22 24.54 -1.49 5.08
CA ASN A 22 25.91 -1.88 5.35
C ASN A 22 26.50 -2.54 4.10
N THR A 23 27.63 -2.04 3.60
CA THR A 23 28.26 -2.56 2.37
C THR A 23 29.08 -3.82 2.61
N LYS A 24 29.48 -4.10 3.87
CA LYS A 24 30.27 -5.27 4.28
C LYS A 24 29.41 -6.39 4.86
N LYS A 25 28.29 -6.05 5.49
CA LYS A 25 27.37 -7.00 6.11
C LYS A 25 26.04 -6.99 5.36
N ASN A 26 25.32 -8.09 5.41
CA ASN A 26 23.99 -8.18 4.80
C ASN A 26 22.91 -7.56 5.73
N SER A 27 23.06 -6.26 6.03
CA SER A 27 22.19 -5.56 6.98
C SER A 27 21.83 -4.14 6.55
N ILE A 28 20.75 -3.63 7.14
CA ILE A 28 20.26 -2.27 6.95
C ILE A 28 19.97 -1.65 8.32
N ILE A 29 20.49 -0.46 8.57
CA ILE A 29 20.06 0.35 9.71
C ILE A 29 18.81 1.12 9.34
N VAL A 30 17.78 1.02 10.18
CA VAL A 30 16.55 1.81 10.12
C VAL A 30 16.58 2.79 11.28
N PHE A 31 16.69 4.07 10.96
CA PHE A 31 16.70 5.18 11.91
C PHE A 31 15.36 5.92 11.89
N ALA A 32 14.77 6.18 13.06
CA ALA A 32 13.54 6.94 13.22
C ALA A 32 13.72 8.11 14.19
N ASN A 33 13.03 9.23 13.96
CA ASN A 33 13.06 10.39 14.84
C ASN A 33 12.37 10.12 16.18
N LYS A 34 12.62 10.96 17.19
CA LYS A 34 12.13 10.80 18.57
C LYS A 34 10.64 10.53 18.69
N GLU A 35 9.80 11.36 18.08
CA GLU A 35 8.34 11.27 18.17
C GLU A 35 7.76 10.02 17.48
N LYS A 36 8.59 9.33 16.72
CA LYS A 36 8.21 8.16 15.92
C LYS A 36 8.96 6.87 16.31
N ILE A 37 9.60 6.87 17.46
CA ILE A 37 10.34 5.71 18.00
C ILE A 37 9.45 4.46 18.06
N LYS A 38 8.17 4.59 18.43
CA LYS A 38 7.22 3.47 18.45
C LYS A 38 7.11 2.73 17.11
N ASN A 39 7.40 3.37 16.00
CA ASN A 39 7.44 2.72 14.69
C ASN A 39 8.48 1.59 14.60
N LEU A 40 9.59 1.69 15.30
CA LEU A 40 10.61 0.63 15.32
C LEU A 40 10.08 -0.62 16.05
N LEU A 41 9.29 -0.43 17.11
CA LEU A 41 8.65 -1.52 17.85
C LEU A 41 7.58 -2.20 17.01
N ILE A 42 6.77 -1.43 16.30
CA ILE A 42 5.75 -1.93 15.38
C ILE A 42 6.40 -2.67 14.21
N TYR A 43 7.47 -2.10 13.65
CA TYR A 43 8.23 -2.71 12.55
C TYR A 43 8.75 -4.10 12.94
N ASP A 44 9.38 -4.23 14.12
CA ASP A 44 9.83 -5.51 14.65
C ASP A 44 8.67 -6.48 14.86
N SER A 45 7.59 -6.03 15.48
CA SER A 45 6.42 -6.85 15.76
C SER A 45 5.80 -7.45 14.49
N ILE A 46 5.55 -6.62 13.48
CA ILE A 46 4.95 -7.08 12.23
C ILE A 46 5.90 -8.04 11.51
N ASN A 47 7.20 -7.72 11.44
CA ASN A 47 8.17 -8.63 10.81
C ASN A 47 8.24 -9.98 11.53
N LYS A 48 8.21 -10.01 12.86
CA LYS A 48 8.16 -11.26 13.63
C LYS A 48 6.92 -12.09 13.33
N ILE A 49 5.74 -11.45 13.19
CA ILE A 49 4.51 -12.16 12.80
C ILE A 49 4.68 -12.79 11.42
N LEU A 50 5.19 -12.03 10.44
CA LEU A 50 5.40 -12.54 9.08
C LEU A 50 6.39 -13.71 9.06
N ILE A 51 7.55 -13.56 9.73
CA ILE A 51 8.59 -14.61 9.81
C ILE A 51 8.05 -15.88 10.47
N LYS A 52 7.32 -15.75 11.58
CA LYS A 52 6.68 -16.88 12.28
C LYS A 52 5.72 -17.66 11.36
N ASN A 53 5.11 -16.98 10.40
CA ASN A 53 4.21 -17.56 9.41
C ASN A 53 4.91 -17.92 8.08
N ASN A 54 6.23 -18.11 8.08
CA ASN A 54 7.05 -18.49 6.92
C ASN A 54 6.93 -17.49 5.74
N ILE A 55 6.75 -16.22 6.04
CA ILE A 55 6.77 -15.12 5.07
C ILE A 55 8.09 -14.38 5.24
N ILE A 56 8.80 -14.16 4.12
CA ILE A 56 10.10 -13.50 4.13
C ILE A 56 9.92 -12.01 4.43
N ALA A 57 10.41 -11.60 5.58
CA ALA A 57 10.45 -10.22 6.07
C ALA A 57 11.80 -9.96 6.75
N PRO A 58 12.26 -8.68 6.89
CA PRO A 58 13.54 -8.38 7.49
C PRO A 58 13.61 -8.84 8.96
N GLN A 59 14.54 -9.74 9.28
CA GLN A 59 14.79 -10.16 10.65
C GLN A 59 15.52 -9.04 11.41
N LEU A 60 15.16 -8.82 12.68
CA LEU A 60 15.92 -7.97 13.59
C LEU A 60 17.25 -8.62 13.91
N LEU A 61 18.36 -7.92 13.66
CA LEU A 61 19.73 -8.36 13.97
C LEU A 61 20.24 -7.73 15.26
N SER A 62 20.01 -6.42 15.43
CA SER A 62 20.36 -5.69 16.63
C SER A 62 19.46 -4.47 16.82
N GLN A 63 19.46 -3.88 18.01
CA GLN A 63 18.72 -2.67 18.29
C GLN A 63 19.52 -1.71 19.19
N ASN A 64 19.34 -0.44 18.95
CA ASN A 64 19.73 0.61 19.87
C ASN A 64 18.58 1.62 19.98
N TYR A 65 17.57 1.24 20.74
CA TYR A 65 16.33 2.01 20.87
C TYR A 65 16.59 3.39 21.50
N LYS A 66 17.55 3.50 22.42
CA LYS A 66 17.96 4.79 23.00
C LYS A 66 18.49 5.78 21.97
N LYS A 67 19.13 5.27 20.90
CA LYS A 67 19.62 6.07 19.75
C LYS A 67 18.68 6.07 18.56
N ASN A 68 17.43 5.62 18.72
CA ASN A 68 16.36 5.64 17.71
C ASN A 68 16.66 4.81 16.45
N TYR A 69 17.36 3.67 16.54
CA TYR A 69 17.58 2.82 15.40
C TYR A 69 17.51 1.31 15.73
N ILE A 70 17.26 0.55 14.71
CA ILE A 70 17.40 -0.90 14.68
C ILE A 70 18.26 -1.30 13.48
N GLU A 71 18.92 -2.44 13.56
CA GLU A 71 19.61 -3.10 12.45
C GLU A 71 18.82 -4.34 12.06
N ILE A 72 18.51 -4.47 10.80
CA ILE A 72 17.69 -5.54 10.22
C ILE A 72 18.42 -6.23 9.08
N GLN A 73 18.00 -7.44 8.76
CA GLN A 73 18.47 -8.19 7.61
C GLN A 73 18.20 -7.42 6.30
N ASP A 74 19.19 -7.37 5.42
CA ASP A 74 19.01 -6.91 4.03
C ASP A 74 18.48 -8.06 3.16
N LEU A 75 17.25 -7.97 2.71
CA LEU A 75 16.62 -8.98 1.84
C LEU A 75 17.11 -8.93 0.40
N GLY A 76 17.88 -7.89 0.02
CA GLY A 76 18.42 -7.73 -1.31
C GLY A 76 18.32 -6.32 -1.86
N LYS A 77 18.94 -6.12 -3.04
CA LYS A 77 19.12 -4.79 -3.63
C LYS A 77 18.04 -4.41 -4.65
N LYS A 78 17.24 -5.36 -5.14
CA LYS A 78 16.31 -5.15 -6.26
C LYS A 78 14.87 -5.38 -5.83
N THR A 79 14.09 -4.31 -5.82
CA THR A 79 12.63 -4.42 -5.76
C THR A 79 12.07 -4.92 -7.10
N ILE A 80 10.85 -5.47 -7.08
CA ILE A 80 10.15 -5.85 -8.33
C ILE A 80 9.99 -4.64 -9.24
N TYR A 81 9.74 -3.45 -8.68
CA TYR A 81 9.70 -2.20 -9.45
C TYR A 81 10.99 -1.96 -10.26
N GLN A 82 12.16 -2.11 -9.63
CA GLN A 82 13.46 -1.93 -10.31
C GLN A 82 13.70 -2.98 -11.38
N ILE A 83 13.27 -4.23 -11.13
CA ILE A 83 13.36 -5.30 -12.12
C ILE A 83 12.49 -5.00 -13.33
N PHE A 84 11.23 -4.61 -13.11
CA PHE A 84 10.28 -4.28 -14.17
C PHE A 84 10.67 -3.02 -14.95
N SER A 85 11.27 -2.05 -14.28
CA SER A 85 11.78 -0.83 -14.94
C SER A 85 12.96 -1.13 -15.89
N LYS A 86 13.78 -2.15 -15.54
CA LYS A 86 14.92 -2.56 -16.37
C LYS A 86 14.52 -3.60 -17.43
N TYR A 87 13.66 -4.55 -17.08
CA TYR A 87 13.28 -5.69 -17.92
C TYR A 87 11.75 -5.74 -18.06
N LYS A 88 11.25 -5.28 -19.21
CA LYS A 88 9.80 -5.23 -19.49
C LYS A 88 9.17 -6.61 -19.82
N LYS A 89 9.98 -7.61 -20.16
CA LYS A 89 9.52 -8.96 -20.54
C LYS A 89 9.27 -9.83 -19.30
N ASN A 90 8.35 -10.80 -19.42
CA ASN A 90 8.08 -11.83 -18.41
C ASN A 90 7.62 -11.33 -17.02
N GLN A 91 6.77 -10.31 -16.99
CA GLN A 91 6.24 -9.79 -15.73
C GLN A 91 5.24 -10.75 -15.05
N TYR A 92 4.44 -11.47 -15.83
CA TYR A 92 3.39 -12.34 -15.31
C TYR A 92 3.88 -13.43 -14.34
N PRO A 93 4.97 -14.17 -14.60
CA PRO A 93 5.54 -15.12 -13.64
C PRO A 93 5.91 -14.47 -12.29
N ILE A 94 6.41 -13.23 -12.30
CA ILE A 94 6.76 -12.51 -11.07
C ILE A 94 5.47 -12.08 -10.33
N PHE A 95 4.45 -11.61 -11.05
CA PHE A 95 3.14 -11.32 -10.43
C PHE A 95 2.50 -12.59 -9.84
N LYS A 96 2.61 -13.76 -10.49
CA LYS A 96 2.15 -15.03 -9.88
C LYS A 96 2.85 -15.33 -8.56
N LYS A 97 4.17 -15.12 -8.48
CA LYS A 97 4.92 -15.25 -7.22
C LYS A 97 4.40 -14.26 -6.16
N ALA A 98 4.13 -13.00 -6.56
CA ALA A 98 3.57 -12.01 -5.64
C ALA A 98 2.17 -12.41 -5.13
N ILE A 99 1.29 -12.93 -6.00
CA ILE A 99 -0.02 -13.48 -5.60
C ILE A 99 0.14 -14.64 -4.62
N ASN A 100 1.08 -15.55 -4.85
CA ASN A 100 1.32 -16.68 -3.92
C ASN A 100 1.77 -16.18 -2.54
N VAL A 101 2.57 -15.11 -2.48
CA VAL A 101 2.93 -14.47 -1.20
C VAL A 101 1.72 -13.77 -0.58
N LEU A 102 0.90 -13.07 -1.38
CA LEU A 102 -0.35 -12.45 -0.92
C LEU A 102 -1.29 -13.49 -0.29
N ASN A 103 -1.47 -14.64 -0.94
CA ASN A 103 -2.27 -15.73 -0.41
C ASN A 103 -1.73 -16.22 0.96
N LYS A 104 -0.41 -16.35 1.13
CA LYS A 104 0.21 -16.71 2.41
C LYS A 104 -0.06 -15.67 3.50
N ILE A 105 0.10 -14.38 3.17
CA ILE A 105 -0.17 -13.28 4.11
C ILE A 105 -1.63 -13.34 4.59
N GLN A 106 -2.56 -13.59 3.69
CA GLN A 106 -3.99 -13.64 3.99
C GLN A 106 -4.39 -14.82 4.87
N LEU A 107 -3.53 -15.83 5.00
CA LEU A 107 -3.71 -16.96 5.93
C LEU A 107 -3.19 -16.69 7.34
N VAL A 108 -2.45 -15.58 7.55
CA VAL A 108 -1.91 -15.24 8.87
C VAL A 108 -3.05 -14.97 9.86
N LYS A 109 -3.05 -15.73 10.95
CA LYS A 109 -4.04 -15.61 12.05
C LYS A 109 -3.44 -14.96 13.29
N ASP A 110 -2.13 -14.90 13.39
CA ASP A 110 -1.43 -14.24 14.49
C ASP A 110 -1.69 -12.73 14.46
N LYS A 111 -2.34 -12.22 15.50
CA LYS A 111 -2.62 -10.78 15.64
C LYS A 111 -1.79 -10.14 16.76
N LYS A 112 -1.18 -10.93 17.64
CA LYS A 112 -0.48 -10.48 18.84
C LYS A 112 0.90 -11.11 18.94
N ILE A 113 1.92 -10.28 19.26
CA ILE A 113 3.31 -10.74 19.44
C ILE A 113 4.04 -9.79 20.39
N LYS A 114 5.13 -10.26 21.00
CA LYS A 114 6.06 -9.42 21.77
C LYS A 114 7.11 -8.80 20.86
N ASN A 115 7.29 -7.47 20.99
CA ASN A 115 8.39 -6.75 20.34
C ASN A 115 9.74 -6.99 21.06
N PHE A 116 10.82 -6.38 20.59
CA PHE A 116 12.15 -6.55 21.17
C PHE A 116 12.30 -5.95 22.59
N ARG A 117 11.30 -5.21 23.08
CA ARG A 117 11.21 -4.76 24.46
C ARG A 117 10.34 -5.66 25.35
N ASN A 118 9.93 -6.82 24.85
CA ASN A 118 8.98 -7.73 25.51
C ASN A 118 7.58 -7.13 25.75
N GLU A 119 7.25 -6.00 25.08
CA GLU A 119 5.92 -5.40 25.13
C GLU A 119 5.03 -6.09 24.10
N PHE A 120 3.76 -6.36 24.48
CA PHE A 120 2.80 -6.91 23.54
C PHE A 120 2.36 -5.86 22.50
N PHE A 121 2.38 -6.27 21.26
CA PHE A 121 1.79 -5.54 20.14
C PHE A 121 0.60 -6.31 19.59
N LEU A 122 -0.50 -5.61 19.32
CA LEU A 122 -1.71 -6.13 18.70
C LEU A 122 -1.94 -5.41 17.37
N ILE A 123 -2.08 -6.17 16.28
CA ILE A 123 -2.46 -5.61 14.97
C ILE A 123 -3.90 -5.10 15.07
N LYS A 124 -4.10 -3.84 14.71
CA LYS A 124 -5.41 -3.17 14.77
C LYS A 124 -6.28 -3.54 13.56
N ASP A 125 -7.60 -3.42 13.71
CA ASP A 125 -8.53 -3.59 12.61
C ASP A 125 -8.51 -2.37 11.67
N TYR A 126 -8.59 -2.63 10.38
CA TYR A 126 -8.74 -1.63 9.33
C TYR A 126 -10.22 -1.25 9.20
N LYS A 127 -10.75 -0.57 10.22
CA LYS A 127 -12.15 -0.15 10.30
C LYS A 127 -12.54 0.78 9.15
N ASN A 128 -13.81 0.75 8.75
CA ASN A 128 -14.36 1.63 7.70
C ASN A 128 -14.08 3.11 7.98
N LYS A 129 -14.03 3.53 9.26
CA LYS A 129 -13.63 4.88 9.64
C LYS A 129 -12.22 5.24 9.15
N ILE A 130 -11.25 4.32 9.27
CA ILE A 130 -9.87 4.56 8.81
C ILE A 130 -9.85 4.67 7.28
N LEU A 131 -10.57 3.80 6.56
CA LEU A 131 -10.69 3.88 5.10
C LEU A 131 -11.32 5.19 4.65
N LEU A 132 -12.36 5.66 5.34
CA LEU A 132 -12.99 6.96 5.09
C LEU A 132 -11.99 8.11 5.31
N ASP A 133 -11.32 8.14 6.47
CA ASP A 133 -10.37 9.20 6.82
C ASP A 133 -9.19 9.26 5.84
N GLU A 134 -8.73 8.10 5.37
CA GLU A 134 -7.70 8.03 4.33
C GLU A 134 -8.20 8.54 2.98
N THR A 135 -9.41 8.16 2.58
CA THR A 135 -10.00 8.62 1.31
C THR A 135 -10.22 10.14 1.32
N LYS A 136 -10.54 10.73 2.49
CA LYS A 136 -10.67 12.18 2.70
C LYS A 136 -9.37 12.97 2.44
N LEU A 137 -8.21 12.33 2.34
CA LEU A 137 -7.00 13.02 1.88
C LEU A 137 -7.18 13.63 0.49
N PHE A 138 -8.02 13.02 -0.36
CA PHE A 138 -8.44 13.60 -1.64
C PHE A 138 -9.15 14.96 -1.42
N ASN A 139 -10.15 14.99 -0.54
CA ASN A 139 -10.91 16.18 -0.22
C ASN A 139 -10.04 17.30 0.38
N HIS A 140 -9.11 16.92 1.26
CA HIS A 140 -8.29 17.91 1.97
C HIS A 140 -7.18 18.51 1.10
N TRP A 141 -6.62 17.74 0.17
CA TRP A 141 -5.42 18.18 -0.54
C TRP A 141 -5.63 18.43 -2.03
N TYR A 142 -6.47 17.61 -2.70
CA TYR A 142 -6.65 17.72 -4.15
C TYR A 142 -7.83 18.63 -4.53
N VAL A 143 -8.97 18.41 -3.90
CA VAL A 143 -10.23 19.12 -4.25
C VAL A 143 -10.07 20.64 -4.14
N PRO A 144 -9.50 21.23 -3.06
CA PRO A 144 -9.36 22.68 -2.93
C PRO A 144 -8.41 23.33 -3.96
N LYS A 145 -7.61 22.52 -4.66
CA LYS A 145 -6.73 22.99 -5.75
C LYS A 145 -7.41 22.98 -7.11
N LYS A 146 -8.63 22.46 -7.20
CA LYS A 146 -9.38 22.27 -8.45
C LYS A 146 -10.72 22.97 -8.47
N LEU A 147 -11.34 23.18 -7.32
CA LEU A 147 -12.66 23.77 -7.18
C LEU A 147 -12.57 25.06 -6.34
N ASP A 148 -13.50 25.98 -6.58
CA ASP A 148 -13.73 27.15 -5.73
C ASP A 148 -14.28 26.75 -4.35
N LYS A 149 -14.16 27.65 -3.36
CA LYS A 149 -14.51 27.38 -1.95
C LYS A 149 -15.96 26.92 -1.76
N LYS A 150 -16.91 27.49 -2.54
CA LYS A 150 -18.34 27.12 -2.46
C LYS A 150 -18.55 25.69 -2.97
N LYS A 151 -17.98 25.35 -4.12
CA LYS A 151 -18.04 23.99 -4.69
C LYS A 151 -17.33 22.96 -3.82
N VAL A 152 -16.20 23.31 -3.19
CA VAL A 152 -15.48 22.42 -2.24
C VAL A 152 -16.41 21.95 -1.13
N ASN A 153 -17.16 22.84 -0.49
CA ASN A 153 -18.05 22.47 0.62
C ASN A 153 -19.17 21.52 0.14
N ILE A 154 -19.80 21.84 -0.99
CA ILE A 154 -20.87 20.99 -1.57
C ILE A 154 -20.33 19.62 -1.95
N PHE A 155 -19.18 19.60 -2.62
CA PHE A 155 -18.51 18.35 -3.01
C PHE A 155 -18.17 17.49 -1.80
N ASN A 156 -17.54 18.05 -0.77
CA ASN A 156 -17.11 17.31 0.41
C ASN A 156 -18.29 16.65 1.14
N THR A 157 -19.41 17.36 1.28
CA THR A 157 -20.62 16.81 1.92
C THR A 157 -21.17 15.61 1.15
N LYS A 158 -21.31 15.74 -0.19
CA LYS A 158 -21.79 14.65 -1.06
C LYS A 158 -20.83 13.48 -1.08
N PHE A 159 -19.52 13.76 -1.19
CA PHE A 159 -18.45 12.77 -1.20
C PHE A 159 -18.43 11.94 0.08
N ASP A 160 -18.47 12.58 1.25
CA ASP A 160 -18.46 11.90 2.54
C ASP A 160 -19.66 10.95 2.70
N LYS A 161 -20.85 11.39 2.27
CA LYS A 161 -22.06 10.55 2.26
C LYS A 161 -21.87 9.32 1.36
N GLU A 162 -21.39 9.54 0.14
CA GLU A 162 -21.21 8.48 -0.85
C GLU A 162 -20.14 7.47 -0.42
N ILE A 163 -18.98 7.93 0.10
CA ILE A 163 -17.94 7.00 0.58
C ILE A 163 -18.44 6.15 1.77
N LYS A 164 -19.21 6.71 2.70
CA LYS A 164 -19.82 5.93 3.78
C LYS A 164 -20.77 4.86 3.25
N LEU A 165 -21.58 5.20 2.24
CA LEU A 165 -22.48 4.25 1.58
C LEU A 165 -21.69 3.13 0.90
N LEU A 166 -20.65 3.45 0.15
CA LEU A 166 -19.80 2.45 -0.51
C LEU A 166 -19.12 1.51 0.49
N LEU A 167 -18.63 2.04 1.60
CA LEU A 167 -18.03 1.23 2.66
C LEU A 167 -19.03 0.28 3.33
N SER A 168 -20.33 0.63 3.38
CA SER A 168 -21.38 -0.27 3.88
C SER A 168 -21.76 -1.38 2.90
N LYS A 169 -21.41 -1.24 1.61
CA LYS A 169 -21.65 -2.24 0.56
C LYS A 169 -20.52 -3.28 0.42
N LEU A 170 -19.45 -3.19 1.22
CA LEU A 170 -18.39 -4.19 1.22
C LEU A 170 -18.94 -5.52 1.78
N HIS A 171 -18.68 -6.61 1.06
CA HIS A 171 -19.18 -7.94 1.37
C HIS A 171 -18.25 -8.74 2.31
N PHE A 172 -16.94 -8.56 2.19
CA PHE A 172 -15.98 -9.30 2.99
C PHE A 172 -15.64 -8.56 4.29
N LYS A 173 -15.58 -9.33 5.37
CA LYS A 173 -15.21 -8.82 6.69
C LYS A 173 -13.76 -8.37 6.73
N ASN A 174 -13.45 -7.51 7.70
CA ASN A 174 -12.08 -7.12 8.03
C ASN A 174 -11.46 -8.17 8.96
N ASP A 175 -11.08 -9.31 8.43
CA ASP A 175 -10.55 -10.47 9.17
C ASP A 175 -9.22 -10.99 8.63
N THR A 176 -8.69 -10.35 7.60
CA THR A 176 -7.51 -10.78 6.86
C THR A 176 -6.34 -9.84 7.13
N PHE A 177 -5.12 -10.37 7.27
CA PHE A 177 -3.92 -9.54 7.33
C PHE A 177 -3.77 -8.75 6.03
N VAL A 178 -3.66 -7.43 6.13
CA VAL A 178 -3.49 -6.48 5.03
C VAL A 178 -2.21 -5.68 5.25
N HIS A 179 -1.30 -5.75 4.30
CA HIS A 179 -0.03 -5.01 4.29
C HIS A 179 -0.25 -3.50 4.06
N ARG A 180 -1.31 -3.12 3.35
CA ARG A 180 -1.73 -1.78 2.91
C ARG A 180 -0.89 -1.18 1.77
N ASP A 181 0.39 -1.46 1.74
CA ASP A 181 1.30 -1.02 0.67
C ASP A 181 1.93 -2.22 -0.06
N PHE A 182 1.09 -3.23 -0.37
CA PHE A 182 1.48 -4.43 -1.11
C PHE A 182 1.60 -4.11 -2.61
N HIS A 183 2.71 -3.49 -3.01
CA HIS A 183 2.98 -3.09 -4.39
C HIS A 183 4.44 -3.36 -4.77
N VAL A 184 4.72 -3.32 -6.07
CA VAL A 184 6.01 -3.75 -6.65
C VAL A 184 7.25 -3.06 -6.07
N SER A 185 7.12 -1.88 -5.46
CA SER A 185 8.24 -1.17 -4.83
C SER A 185 8.57 -1.70 -3.43
N ASN A 186 7.65 -2.43 -2.78
CA ASN A 186 7.82 -3.00 -1.44
C ASN A 186 8.01 -4.52 -1.46
N LEU A 187 8.15 -5.09 -2.65
CA LEU A 187 8.42 -6.51 -2.87
C LEU A 187 9.85 -6.67 -3.41
N ILE A 188 10.69 -7.41 -2.67
CA ILE A 188 12.09 -7.65 -3.02
C ILE A 188 12.25 -9.08 -3.51
N ILE A 189 12.98 -9.30 -4.60
CA ILE A 189 13.43 -10.63 -5.01
C ILE A 189 14.82 -10.87 -4.42
N ASN A 190 14.91 -11.84 -3.51
CA ASN A 190 16.16 -12.22 -2.85
C ASN A 190 17.03 -13.10 -3.77
N SER A 191 18.23 -13.46 -3.30
CA SER A 191 19.19 -14.31 -4.04
C SER A 191 18.66 -15.72 -4.37
N LYS A 192 17.69 -16.22 -3.59
CA LYS A 192 17.02 -17.50 -3.83
C LYS A 192 15.79 -17.38 -4.73
N ASN A 193 15.64 -16.25 -5.43
CA ASN A 193 14.50 -15.97 -6.31
C ASN A 193 13.11 -16.04 -5.63
N GLN A 194 13.08 -15.72 -4.32
CA GLN A 194 11.86 -15.67 -3.50
C GLN A 194 11.50 -14.20 -3.25
N ILE A 195 10.20 -13.92 -3.04
CA ILE A 195 9.73 -12.59 -2.72
C ILE A 195 9.74 -12.37 -1.21
N GLY A 196 10.42 -11.32 -0.77
CA GLY A 196 10.38 -10.78 0.57
C GLY A 196 9.63 -9.45 0.62
N LEU A 197 9.05 -9.16 1.76
CA LEU A 197 8.25 -7.97 2.04
C LEU A 197 9.04 -6.97 2.85
N ILE A 198 8.94 -5.70 2.50
CA ILE A 198 9.47 -4.57 3.26
C ILE A 198 8.38 -3.53 3.49
N ASP A 199 8.64 -2.60 4.41
CA ASP A 199 7.72 -1.52 4.77
C ASP A 199 6.42 -2.02 5.42
N ASN A 200 6.54 -3.04 6.27
CA ASN A 200 5.43 -3.85 6.82
C ASN A 200 4.70 -3.20 8.02
N GLN A 201 5.24 -2.14 8.63
CA GLN A 201 4.80 -1.59 9.92
C GLN A 201 3.38 -1.00 9.92
N ASP A 202 2.83 -0.72 8.75
CA ASP A 202 1.49 -0.14 8.63
C ASP A 202 0.39 -1.20 8.43
N ALA A 203 0.73 -2.49 8.59
CA ALA A 203 -0.19 -3.59 8.43
C ALA A 203 -1.36 -3.53 9.42
N LEU A 204 -2.54 -3.92 8.96
CA LEU A 204 -3.79 -3.98 9.72
C LEU A 204 -4.56 -5.28 9.41
N ILE A 205 -5.62 -5.56 10.15
CA ILE A 205 -6.57 -6.61 9.83
C ILE A 205 -7.72 -5.99 9.04
N GLY A 206 -7.89 -6.36 7.79
CA GLY A 206 -8.80 -5.69 6.86
C GLY A 206 -9.44 -6.62 5.83
N ASN A 207 -10.04 -5.99 4.82
CA ASN A 207 -10.68 -6.69 3.71
C ASN A 207 -9.62 -7.28 2.77
N LYS A 208 -9.76 -8.55 2.43
CA LYS A 208 -8.81 -9.30 1.59
C LYS A 208 -8.60 -8.74 0.18
N ALA A 209 -9.52 -7.96 -0.35
CA ALA A 209 -9.39 -7.36 -1.67
C ALA A 209 -8.40 -6.17 -1.70
N TYR A 210 -8.09 -5.56 -0.56
CA TYR A 210 -7.31 -4.31 -0.49
C TYR A 210 -5.90 -4.46 -1.08
N ASP A 211 -5.16 -5.48 -0.66
CA ASP A 211 -3.77 -5.67 -1.11
C ASP A 211 -3.68 -6.15 -2.56
N LEU A 212 -4.67 -6.90 -3.05
CA LEU A 212 -4.75 -7.21 -4.48
C LEU A 212 -4.96 -5.95 -5.31
N ALA A 213 -5.85 -5.03 -4.87
CA ALA A 213 -6.03 -3.73 -5.51
C ALA A 213 -4.74 -2.89 -5.46
N SER A 214 -4.01 -2.94 -4.33
CA SER A 214 -2.71 -2.28 -4.19
C SER A 214 -1.67 -2.78 -5.19
N LEU A 215 -1.63 -4.08 -5.46
CA LEU A 215 -0.68 -4.71 -6.39
C LEU A 215 -1.04 -4.44 -7.86
N ILE A 216 -2.31 -4.61 -8.22
CA ILE A 216 -2.75 -4.54 -9.62
C ILE A 216 -2.89 -3.10 -10.11
N ASP A 217 -3.42 -2.21 -9.26
CA ASP A 217 -3.65 -0.81 -9.59
C ASP A 217 -2.58 0.12 -8.99
N ASP A 218 -1.34 -0.39 -8.89
CA ASP A 218 -0.20 0.42 -8.47
C ASP A 218 0.06 1.56 -9.47
N VAL A 219 0.03 2.79 -8.96
CA VAL A 219 0.22 4.01 -9.77
C VAL A 219 1.68 4.29 -10.11
N ARG A 220 2.62 3.65 -9.40
CA ARG A 220 4.06 3.83 -9.60
C ARG A 220 4.59 3.07 -10.80
N TYR A 221 3.91 1.97 -11.13
CA TYR A 221 4.29 1.12 -12.25
C TYR A 221 3.09 0.86 -13.18
N LYS A 222 3.20 1.38 -14.41
CA LYS A 222 2.12 1.22 -15.42
C LYS A 222 2.09 -0.23 -15.93
N THR A 223 0.98 -0.90 -15.67
CA THR A 223 0.72 -2.27 -16.11
C THR A 223 -0.40 -2.26 -17.17
N SER A 224 -0.28 -3.10 -18.21
CA SER A 224 -1.32 -3.23 -19.24
C SER A 224 -2.62 -3.84 -18.66
N ASN A 225 -3.77 -3.46 -19.22
CA ASN A 225 -5.07 -4.00 -18.77
C ASN A 225 -5.12 -5.53 -18.89
N SER A 226 -4.59 -6.10 -19.99
CA SER A 226 -4.51 -7.56 -20.17
C SER A 226 -3.70 -8.24 -19.07
N LEU A 227 -2.55 -7.66 -18.67
CA LEU A 227 -1.76 -8.24 -17.58
C LEU A 227 -2.45 -8.09 -16.22
N LYS A 228 -3.12 -6.95 -15.96
CA LYS A 228 -3.95 -6.75 -14.76
C LYS A 228 -5.03 -7.83 -14.63
N GLU A 229 -5.71 -8.10 -15.73
CA GLU A 229 -6.76 -9.12 -15.80
C GLU A 229 -6.20 -10.53 -15.56
N LYS A 230 -5.07 -10.88 -16.20
CA LYS A 230 -4.39 -12.16 -15.96
C LYS A 230 -3.99 -12.34 -14.49
N VAL A 231 -3.49 -11.30 -13.84
CA VAL A 231 -3.10 -11.34 -12.42
C VAL A 231 -4.33 -11.48 -11.52
N TYR A 232 -5.41 -10.74 -11.80
CA TYR A 232 -6.67 -10.86 -11.08
C TYR A 232 -7.27 -12.26 -11.19
N ASN A 233 -7.33 -12.81 -12.40
CA ASN A 233 -7.86 -14.15 -12.66
C ASN A 233 -6.99 -15.24 -12.00
N TYR A 234 -5.67 -15.06 -11.95
CA TYR A 234 -4.78 -15.97 -11.24
C TYR A 234 -5.06 -15.97 -9.73
N TYR A 235 -5.34 -14.79 -9.14
CA TYR A 235 -5.75 -14.72 -7.75
C TYR A 235 -7.05 -15.48 -7.49
N LEU A 236 -8.08 -15.30 -8.32
CA LEU A 236 -9.33 -16.04 -8.19
C LEU A 236 -9.14 -17.56 -8.37
N MET A 237 -8.33 -17.97 -9.34
CA MET A 237 -8.02 -19.39 -9.59
C MET A 237 -7.35 -20.05 -8.37
N THR A 238 -6.50 -19.31 -7.65
CA THR A 238 -5.84 -19.82 -6.44
C THR A 238 -6.70 -19.71 -5.18
N ASN A 239 -7.87 -19.05 -5.27
CA ASN A 239 -8.81 -18.82 -4.16
C ASN A 239 -10.24 -19.28 -4.52
N LYS A 240 -10.40 -20.51 -4.99
CA LYS A 240 -11.65 -21.06 -5.56
C LYS A 240 -12.90 -20.96 -4.66
N LYS A 241 -12.74 -20.83 -3.34
CA LYS A 241 -13.86 -20.69 -2.38
C LYS A 241 -14.41 -19.25 -2.30
N ILE A 242 -13.78 -18.27 -2.96
CA ILE A 242 -14.23 -16.88 -2.95
C ILE A 242 -15.40 -16.74 -3.94
N ASN A 243 -16.49 -16.12 -3.49
CA ASN A 243 -17.53 -15.66 -4.39
C ASN A 243 -16.97 -14.53 -5.28
N ALA A 244 -16.82 -14.80 -6.58
CA ALA A 244 -16.13 -13.92 -7.52
C ALA A 244 -16.82 -12.55 -7.68
N ASP A 245 -18.17 -12.51 -7.70
CA ASP A 245 -18.92 -11.27 -7.90
C ASP A 245 -18.83 -10.35 -6.68
N LYS A 246 -19.01 -10.91 -5.48
CA LYS A 246 -18.82 -10.18 -4.22
C LYS A 246 -17.39 -9.67 -4.09
N PHE A 247 -16.40 -10.50 -4.44
CA PHE A 247 -15.02 -10.11 -4.40
C PHE A 247 -14.70 -9.01 -5.42
N LYS A 248 -15.27 -9.10 -6.62
CA LYS A 248 -15.11 -8.08 -7.65
C LYS A 248 -15.64 -6.74 -7.20
N ASN A 249 -16.80 -6.72 -6.52
CA ASN A 249 -17.37 -5.50 -5.96
C ASN A 249 -16.45 -4.85 -4.94
N ASP A 250 -15.99 -5.61 -3.93
CA ASP A 250 -15.08 -5.11 -2.90
C ASP A 250 -13.76 -4.62 -3.50
N TYR A 251 -13.23 -5.38 -4.46
CA TYR A 251 -12.00 -5.03 -5.17
C TYR A 251 -12.12 -3.70 -5.91
N ASP A 252 -13.22 -3.47 -6.65
CA ASP A 252 -13.43 -2.24 -7.40
C ASP A 252 -13.61 -1.04 -6.45
N ILE A 253 -14.46 -1.19 -5.43
CA ILE A 253 -14.66 -0.13 -4.41
C ILE A 253 -13.32 0.22 -3.75
N LEU A 254 -12.60 -0.75 -3.22
CA LEU A 254 -11.35 -0.50 -2.49
C LEU A 254 -10.25 0.02 -3.39
N SER A 255 -10.19 -0.39 -4.66
CA SER A 255 -9.26 0.18 -5.64
C SER A 255 -9.54 1.66 -5.89
N VAL A 256 -10.82 2.06 -6.07
CA VAL A 256 -11.22 3.46 -6.26
C VAL A 256 -10.85 4.29 -5.02
N LEU A 257 -11.26 3.85 -3.82
CA LEU A 257 -10.97 4.57 -2.58
C LEU A 257 -9.46 4.73 -2.35
N ARG A 258 -8.69 3.66 -2.60
CA ARG A 258 -7.24 3.69 -2.50
C ARG A 258 -6.60 4.68 -3.48
N ASN A 259 -7.07 4.74 -4.72
CA ASN A 259 -6.52 5.66 -5.71
C ASN A 259 -6.91 7.12 -5.42
N LEU A 260 -8.10 7.40 -4.89
CA LEU A 260 -8.48 8.72 -4.37
C LEU A 260 -7.55 9.15 -3.21
N LYS A 261 -7.32 8.27 -2.22
CA LYS A 261 -6.33 8.47 -1.16
C LYS A 261 -4.96 8.83 -1.73
N ILE A 262 -4.47 8.08 -2.74
CA ILE A 262 -3.16 8.28 -3.35
C ILE A 262 -3.06 9.65 -4.04
N ILE A 263 -4.09 10.09 -4.75
CA ILE A 263 -4.14 11.43 -5.35
C ILE A 263 -3.99 12.50 -4.25
N GLY A 264 -4.71 12.34 -3.13
CA GLY A 264 -4.58 13.23 -1.97
C GLY A 264 -3.17 13.23 -1.37
N ILE A 265 -2.57 12.04 -1.21
CA ILE A 265 -1.19 11.90 -0.72
C ILE A 265 -0.19 12.58 -1.67
N PHE A 266 -0.31 12.40 -2.97
CA PHE A 266 0.61 12.99 -3.95
C PHE A 266 0.51 14.51 -3.99
N MET A 267 -0.70 15.06 -3.87
CA MET A 267 -0.88 16.50 -3.73
C MET A 267 -0.27 17.01 -2.43
N ARG A 268 -0.48 16.33 -1.30
CA ARG A 268 0.14 16.66 0.00
C ARG A 268 1.66 16.65 -0.07
N LEU A 269 2.26 15.62 -0.68
CA LEU A 269 3.70 15.52 -0.87
C LEU A 269 4.26 16.67 -1.72
N ALA A 270 3.52 17.09 -2.75
CA ALA A 270 3.93 18.21 -3.61
C ALA A 270 3.84 19.55 -2.88
N GLU A 271 2.74 19.82 -2.17
CA GLU A 271 2.46 21.12 -1.52
C GLU A 271 3.24 21.28 -0.21
N ARG A 272 3.09 20.32 0.71
CA ARG A 272 3.69 20.38 2.05
C ARG A 272 5.18 20.02 2.03
N ASP A 273 5.52 18.92 1.35
CA ASP A 273 6.86 18.31 1.43
C ASP A 273 7.73 18.68 0.22
N LYS A 274 7.22 19.56 -0.68
CA LYS A 274 7.89 20.09 -1.90
C LYS A 274 8.36 19.00 -2.88
N LYS A 275 7.77 17.80 -2.80
CA LYS A 275 8.12 16.65 -3.65
C LYS A 275 7.26 16.61 -4.92
N ARG A 276 7.38 17.62 -5.80
CA ARG A 276 6.55 17.82 -7.02
C ARG A 276 6.59 16.66 -8.01
N LYS A 277 7.59 15.77 -7.95
CA LYS A 277 7.70 14.59 -8.83
C LYS A 277 6.46 13.70 -8.82
N TYR A 278 5.72 13.65 -7.70
CA TYR A 278 4.51 12.82 -7.56
C TYR A 278 3.31 13.31 -8.36
N LEU A 279 3.26 14.60 -8.71
CA LEU A 279 2.17 15.14 -9.52
C LEU A 279 2.04 14.45 -10.88
N LYS A 280 3.15 13.98 -11.45
CA LYS A 280 3.18 13.22 -12.72
C LYS A 280 2.45 11.88 -12.66
N LEU A 281 2.19 11.36 -11.47
CA LEU A 281 1.50 10.09 -11.25
C LEU A 281 -0.02 10.24 -11.11
N ILE A 282 -0.51 11.45 -10.81
CA ILE A 282 -1.94 11.72 -10.61
C ILE A 282 -2.80 11.34 -11.82
N PRO A 283 -2.44 11.66 -13.09
CA PRO A 283 -3.25 11.26 -14.23
C PRO A 283 -3.42 9.74 -14.35
N TYR A 284 -2.40 8.97 -13.97
CA TYR A 284 -2.51 7.51 -14.00
C TYR A 284 -3.36 6.97 -12.85
N ALA A 285 -3.33 7.60 -11.66
CA ALA A 285 -4.25 7.27 -10.58
C ALA A 285 -5.71 7.51 -10.99
N TRP A 286 -6.01 8.61 -11.67
CA TRP A 286 -7.33 8.88 -12.25
C TRP A 286 -7.75 7.81 -13.26
N LYS A 287 -6.84 7.39 -14.15
CA LYS A 287 -7.12 6.28 -15.08
C LYS A 287 -7.46 4.98 -14.36
N MET A 288 -6.85 4.69 -13.20
CA MET A 288 -7.21 3.50 -12.42
C MET A 288 -8.60 3.63 -11.79
N ILE A 289 -8.96 4.82 -11.32
CA ILE A 289 -10.32 5.12 -10.85
C ILE A 289 -11.33 4.90 -11.99
N ASP A 290 -11.10 5.52 -13.14
CA ASP A 290 -12.01 5.44 -14.30
C ASP A 290 -12.23 3.99 -14.76
N ASN A 291 -11.18 3.19 -14.87
CA ASN A 291 -11.23 1.78 -15.24
C ASN A 291 -12.11 0.92 -14.31
N ARG A 292 -12.28 1.31 -13.04
CA ARG A 292 -13.09 0.59 -12.06
C ARG A 292 -14.49 1.15 -11.93
N ILE A 293 -14.59 2.46 -11.82
CA ILE A 293 -15.85 3.15 -11.54
C ILE A 293 -16.86 3.00 -12.69
N SER A 294 -16.38 2.89 -13.93
CA SER A 294 -17.23 2.72 -15.12
C SER A 294 -17.81 1.32 -15.29
N LYS A 295 -17.32 0.33 -14.54
CA LYS A 295 -17.72 -1.08 -14.66
C LYS A 295 -18.48 -1.62 -13.47
N ASN A 296 -18.68 -0.83 -12.41
CA ASN A 296 -19.34 -1.28 -11.20
C ASN A 296 -20.56 -0.41 -10.90
N LYS A 297 -21.74 -1.03 -10.89
CA LYS A 297 -23.03 -0.36 -10.65
C LYS A 297 -23.14 0.33 -9.28
N ASP A 298 -22.45 -0.18 -8.28
CA ASP A 298 -22.46 0.42 -6.95
C ASP A 298 -21.70 1.74 -6.90
N LEU A 299 -20.81 1.99 -7.88
CA LEU A 299 -19.99 3.20 -7.98
C LEU A 299 -20.63 4.31 -8.84
N VAL A 300 -21.84 4.13 -9.36
CA VAL A 300 -22.49 5.08 -10.28
C VAL A 300 -22.62 6.47 -9.68
N ASN A 301 -23.09 6.60 -8.43
CA ASN A 301 -23.25 7.92 -7.80
C ASN A 301 -21.91 8.62 -7.59
N LEU A 302 -20.86 7.86 -7.18
CA LEU A 302 -19.51 8.41 -7.09
C LEU A 302 -18.99 8.81 -8.47
N LYS A 303 -19.26 8.03 -9.52
CA LYS A 303 -18.92 8.37 -10.90
C LYS A 303 -19.52 9.72 -11.29
N LEU A 304 -20.83 9.89 -11.15
CA LEU A 304 -21.53 11.15 -11.47
C LEU A 304 -20.96 12.34 -10.68
N LEU A 305 -20.67 12.16 -9.39
CA LEU A 305 -20.08 13.20 -8.57
C LEU A 305 -18.68 13.60 -9.09
N LEU A 306 -17.85 12.63 -9.46
CA LEU A 306 -16.50 12.89 -9.98
C LEU A 306 -16.54 13.45 -11.41
N GLU A 307 -17.41 12.97 -12.30
CA GLU A 307 -17.60 13.53 -13.66
C GLU A 307 -17.99 15.00 -13.62
N THR A 308 -18.98 15.35 -12.78
CA THR A 308 -19.46 16.72 -12.65
C THR A 308 -18.38 17.69 -12.21
N ASN A 309 -17.47 17.24 -11.32
CA ASN A 309 -16.48 18.14 -10.73
C ASN A 309 -15.08 18.03 -11.36
N PHE A 310 -14.78 16.89 -12.01
CA PHE A 310 -13.49 16.58 -12.62
C PHE A 310 -13.63 15.94 -14.01
N PRO A 311 -14.36 16.57 -14.96
CA PRO A 311 -14.76 15.95 -16.24
C PRO A 311 -13.59 15.52 -17.14
N LYS A 312 -12.37 16.07 -16.91
CA LYS A 312 -11.18 15.69 -17.69
C LYS A 312 -10.61 14.32 -17.36
N PHE A 313 -11.07 13.69 -16.27
CA PHE A 313 -10.42 12.48 -15.72
C PHE A 313 -11.34 11.27 -15.70
N ILE A 314 -12.64 11.44 -15.84
CA ILE A 314 -13.63 10.37 -15.87
C ILE A 314 -14.28 10.38 -17.24
N THR A 315 -14.28 9.24 -17.94
CA THR A 315 -14.92 9.10 -19.25
C THR A 315 -16.43 8.95 -19.10
N LYS A 316 -17.16 9.61 -20.02
CA LYS A 316 -18.65 9.52 -20.09
C LYS A 316 -19.11 8.10 -20.41
#